data_7abd49d472945450834171a985e7eb91
#
_entry.id   7abd49d472945450834171a985e7eb91
#
_cell.length_a   1.000
_cell.length_b   1.000
_cell.length_c   1.000
_cell.angle_alpha   90.00
_cell.angle_beta   90.00
_cell.angle_gamma   90.00
#
_symmetry.space_group_name_H-M   'P 1'
#
loop_
_entity.id
_entity.type
_entity.pdbx_description
1 polymer ?
#
loop_
_entity_poly.entity_id
_entity_poly.type
_entity_poly.pdbx_seq_one_letter_code
_entity_poly.pdbx_strand_id
1 'polypeptide(L)'
;MTLIPTFTTLGAGPTVLMLHGVGGGHLAFAPQVETLASSGYRAVAWDMPGYGRSSPIEPYTFKGLAQSCVALIEGLQCGTVTLVGHSMGGMVAQEVVARRPELVSRLVLCGTSPSFGKPDGDWQREFIAQRTAPLDAGKSMADLAEVLVPQMVGPGSLPEGVRLAQHCMSQVNPSTYRRALEAMVTFDRRASLRDIHVPTLLVAGEHDRNAPPSVMKKMGQFIPHSTYLEMAGIGHLQNLEAPEEFDALLLNFLALPRHLH
;
A
#
# COMPACT_ATOMS: atom_id res chain seq x y z
N MET A 1 6.08 -21.89 11.66
CA MET A 1 6.53 -21.54 10.30
C MET A 1 5.60 -20.45 9.77
N THR A 2 6.09 -19.29 9.38
CA THR A 2 5.24 -18.24 8.81
C THR A 2 4.83 -18.66 7.41
N LEU A 3 3.52 -18.68 7.13
CA LEU A 3 3.01 -18.99 5.80
C LEU A 3 3.34 -17.86 4.83
N ILE A 4 3.80 -18.22 3.64
CA ILE A 4 4.05 -17.25 2.57
C ILE A 4 2.70 -16.82 1.97
N PRO A 5 2.41 -15.52 1.91
CA PRO A 5 1.21 -15.02 1.25
C PRO A 5 1.16 -15.40 -0.23
N THR A 6 -0.03 -15.53 -0.79
CA THR A 6 -0.22 -15.69 -2.24
C THR A 6 0.11 -14.40 -2.97
N PHE A 7 0.51 -14.52 -4.22
CA PHE A 7 0.90 -13.38 -5.05
C PHE A 7 0.74 -13.70 -6.54
N THR A 8 0.64 -12.64 -7.33
CA THR A 8 0.78 -12.70 -8.78
C THR A 8 2.16 -12.20 -9.18
N THR A 9 2.78 -12.82 -10.18
CA THR A 9 4.09 -12.40 -10.70
C THR A 9 4.14 -12.44 -12.22
N LEU A 10 4.83 -11.47 -12.81
CA LEU A 10 5.06 -11.39 -14.26
C LEU A 10 6.42 -10.74 -14.49
N GLY A 11 7.06 -11.09 -15.62
CA GLY A 11 8.33 -10.51 -16.02
C GLY A 11 9.54 -11.15 -15.33
N ALA A 12 10.71 -10.61 -15.66
CA ALA A 12 12.01 -11.02 -15.14
C ALA A 12 12.90 -9.78 -14.93
N GLY A 13 13.93 -9.92 -14.11
CA GLY A 13 14.83 -8.81 -13.76
C GLY A 13 14.72 -8.43 -12.29
N PRO A 14 15.12 -7.21 -11.90
CA PRO A 14 15.00 -6.73 -10.52
C PRO A 14 13.56 -6.80 -10.03
N THR A 15 13.36 -7.30 -8.81
CA THR A 15 12.02 -7.54 -8.27
C THR A 15 11.41 -6.28 -7.67
N VAL A 16 10.18 -5.97 -8.07
CA VAL A 16 9.33 -4.93 -7.49
C VAL A 16 8.14 -5.60 -6.82
N LEU A 17 8.11 -5.55 -5.50
CA LEU A 17 7.02 -6.11 -4.68
C LEU A 17 6.04 -5.01 -4.30
N MET A 18 4.77 -5.20 -4.63
CA MET A 18 3.70 -4.22 -4.43
C MET A 18 2.69 -4.69 -3.40
N LEU A 19 2.44 -3.84 -2.41
CA LEU A 19 1.59 -4.08 -1.25
C LEU A 19 0.35 -3.17 -1.33
N HIS A 20 -0.83 -3.77 -1.48
CA HIS A 20 -2.09 -3.06 -1.59
C HIS A 20 -2.62 -2.52 -0.26
N GLY A 21 -3.62 -1.63 -0.32
CA GLY A 21 -4.33 -1.07 0.82
C GLY A 21 -5.47 -1.96 1.34
N VAL A 22 -6.21 -1.45 2.32
CA VAL A 22 -7.25 -2.19 3.06
C VAL A 22 -8.42 -2.67 2.18
N GLY A 23 -8.73 -1.97 1.11
CA GLY A 23 -9.77 -2.36 0.13
C GLY A 23 -9.21 -3.04 -1.13
N GLY A 24 -7.95 -3.47 -1.11
CA GLY A 24 -7.27 -3.97 -2.29
C GLY A 24 -7.22 -5.50 -2.41
N GLY A 25 -6.18 -5.94 -3.06
CA GLY A 25 -5.80 -7.31 -3.40
C GLY A 25 -4.73 -7.22 -4.47
N HIS A 26 -4.20 -8.34 -4.93
CA HIS A 26 -3.17 -8.33 -5.99
C HIS A 26 -3.62 -7.58 -7.27
N LEU A 27 -4.92 -7.61 -7.61
CA LEU A 27 -5.45 -6.92 -8.78
C LEU A 27 -5.42 -5.38 -8.65
N ALA A 28 -5.26 -4.84 -7.45
CA ALA A 28 -5.11 -3.40 -7.27
C ALA A 28 -3.84 -2.83 -7.94
N PHE A 29 -2.88 -3.69 -8.26
CA PHE A 29 -1.68 -3.33 -9.01
C PHE A 29 -1.61 -3.94 -10.42
N ALA A 30 -2.73 -4.43 -10.96
CA ALA A 30 -2.74 -5.07 -12.28
C ALA A 30 -2.13 -4.20 -13.41
N PRO A 31 -2.41 -2.89 -13.51
CA PRO A 31 -1.74 -2.04 -14.51
C PRO A 31 -0.22 -2.00 -14.33
N GLN A 32 0.26 -1.92 -13.07
CA GLN A 32 1.68 -1.85 -12.76
C GLN A 32 2.40 -3.16 -13.03
N VAL A 33 1.74 -4.30 -12.80
CA VAL A 33 2.32 -5.62 -13.11
C VAL A 33 2.69 -5.73 -14.58
N GLU A 34 1.80 -5.31 -15.47
CA GLU A 34 2.05 -5.34 -16.92
C GLU A 34 3.14 -4.35 -17.34
N THR A 35 3.08 -3.10 -16.87
CA THR A 35 4.05 -2.07 -17.18
C THR A 35 5.45 -2.43 -16.71
N LEU A 36 5.60 -2.89 -15.48
CA LEU A 36 6.88 -3.29 -14.92
C LEU A 36 7.48 -4.49 -15.65
N ALA A 37 6.66 -5.50 -15.94
CA ALA A 37 7.11 -6.68 -16.68
C ALA A 37 7.61 -6.32 -18.09
N SER A 38 6.89 -5.44 -18.78
CA SER A 38 7.27 -4.94 -20.11
C SER A 38 8.52 -4.05 -20.08
N SER A 39 8.85 -3.51 -18.92
CA SER A 39 9.99 -2.59 -18.72
C SER A 39 11.23 -3.27 -18.13
N GLY A 40 11.26 -4.61 -18.09
CA GLY A 40 12.43 -5.38 -17.64
C GLY A 40 12.54 -5.60 -16.13
N TYR A 41 11.41 -5.54 -15.43
CA TYR A 41 11.33 -5.86 -14.01
C TYR A 41 10.52 -7.14 -13.76
N ARG A 42 10.81 -7.82 -12.67
CA ARG A 42 9.92 -8.85 -12.13
C ARG A 42 8.90 -8.18 -11.21
N ALA A 43 7.67 -8.05 -11.69
CA ALA A 43 6.57 -7.52 -10.91
C ALA A 43 5.98 -8.61 -10.01
N VAL A 44 5.76 -8.28 -8.73
CA VAL A 44 5.11 -9.15 -7.74
C VAL A 44 4.05 -8.34 -7.02
N ALA A 45 2.80 -8.75 -7.09
CA ALA A 45 1.70 -8.16 -6.35
C ALA A 45 1.13 -9.19 -5.36
N TRP A 46 1.23 -8.92 -4.07
CA TRP A 46 0.79 -9.85 -3.06
C TRP A 46 -0.71 -9.75 -2.76
N ASP A 47 -1.26 -10.81 -2.19
CA ASP A 47 -2.47 -10.75 -1.37
C ASP A 47 -2.06 -10.68 0.10
N MET A 48 -2.35 -9.58 0.76
CA MET A 48 -2.08 -9.41 2.19
C MET A 48 -2.74 -10.57 2.98
N PRO A 49 -2.18 -11.02 4.12
CA PRO A 49 -2.82 -12.06 4.93
C PRO A 49 -4.32 -11.82 5.13
N GLY A 50 -5.14 -12.84 4.80
CA GLY A 50 -6.59 -12.78 4.82
C GLY A 50 -7.26 -12.23 3.55
N TYR A 51 -6.48 -11.75 2.58
CA TYR A 51 -6.95 -11.29 1.26
C TYR A 51 -6.72 -12.37 0.20
N GLY A 52 -7.58 -12.40 -0.81
CA GLY A 52 -7.47 -13.37 -1.90
C GLY A 52 -7.40 -14.79 -1.37
N ARG A 53 -6.32 -15.49 -1.71
CA ARG A 53 -6.05 -16.86 -1.23
C ARG A 53 -5.04 -16.92 -0.08
N SER A 54 -4.56 -15.78 0.40
CA SER A 54 -3.65 -15.75 1.54
C SER A 54 -4.38 -16.12 2.83
N SER A 55 -3.79 -17.04 3.59
CA SER A 55 -4.30 -17.37 4.92
C SER A 55 -4.25 -16.14 5.84
N PRO A 56 -5.26 -15.93 6.67
CA PRO A 56 -5.20 -14.88 7.69
C PRO A 56 -4.13 -15.19 8.74
N ILE A 57 -3.68 -14.16 9.43
CA ILE A 57 -2.78 -14.28 10.59
C ILE A 57 -3.53 -13.97 11.87
N GLU A 58 -3.03 -14.54 12.98
CA GLU A 58 -3.55 -14.27 14.32
C GLU A 58 -2.37 -14.14 15.30
N PRO A 59 -2.22 -13.03 16.04
CA PRO A 59 -3.04 -11.82 15.98
C PRO A 59 -2.80 -11.02 14.68
N TYR A 60 -3.80 -10.24 14.23
CA TYR A 60 -3.70 -9.41 13.03
C TYR A 60 -3.03 -8.08 13.36
N THR A 61 -1.72 -8.03 13.25
CA THR A 61 -0.87 -6.90 13.66
C THR A 61 0.08 -6.50 12.56
N PHE A 62 0.57 -5.25 12.57
CA PHE A 62 1.61 -4.82 11.64
C PHE A 62 2.90 -5.63 11.77
N LYS A 63 3.26 -6.05 12.98
CA LYS A 63 4.38 -6.98 13.17
C LYS A 63 4.16 -8.27 12.38
N GLY A 64 3.00 -8.89 12.52
CA GLY A 64 2.65 -10.11 11.80
C GLY A 64 2.59 -9.91 10.28
N LEU A 65 2.01 -8.81 9.81
CA LEU A 65 1.95 -8.45 8.39
C LEU A 65 3.37 -8.26 7.81
N ALA A 66 4.25 -7.56 8.53
CA ALA A 66 5.64 -7.41 8.12
C ALA A 66 6.38 -8.74 8.08
N GLN A 67 6.18 -9.63 9.04
CA GLN A 67 6.76 -10.97 9.05
C GLN A 67 6.30 -11.79 7.82
N SER A 68 5.02 -11.69 7.46
CA SER A 68 4.48 -12.33 6.25
C SER A 68 5.11 -11.78 4.98
N CYS A 69 5.30 -10.46 4.90
CA CYS A 69 5.97 -9.80 3.78
C CYS A 69 7.45 -10.25 3.68
N VAL A 70 8.16 -10.29 4.79
CA VAL A 70 9.54 -10.79 4.86
C VAL A 70 9.63 -12.24 4.39
N ALA A 71 8.73 -13.10 4.85
CA ALA A 71 8.68 -14.50 4.41
C ALA A 71 8.47 -14.62 2.89
N LEU A 72 7.63 -13.74 2.31
CA LEU A 72 7.46 -13.68 0.86
C LEU A 72 8.76 -13.25 0.16
N ILE A 73 9.41 -12.17 0.61
CA ILE A 73 10.66 -11.69 0.02
C ILE A 73 11.73 -12.78 0.04
N GLU A 74 11.92 -13.45 1.17
CA GLU A 74 12.87 -14.55 1.31
C GLU A 74 12.49 -15.74 0.41
N GLY A 75 11.20 -16.07 0.33
CA GLY A 75 10.68 -17.14 -0.53
C GLY A 75 10.86 -16.88 -2.03
N LEU A 76 10.90 -15.60 -2.46
CA LEU A 76 11.15 -15.22 -3.84
C LEU A 76 12.62 -15.46 -4.27
N GLN A 77 13.53 -15.65 -3.34
CA GLN A 77 14.96 -15.90 -3.56
C GLN A 77 15.63 -14.87 -4.50
N CYS A 78 15.20 -13.62 -4.44
CA CYS A 78 15.66 -12.55 -5.33
C CYS A 78 16.69 -11.60 -4.68
N GLY A 79 17.10 -11.87 -3.45
CA GLY A 79 17.93 -10.98 -2.65
C GLY A 79 17.12 -9.79 -2.13
N THR A 80 17.33 -8.60 -2.70
CA THR A 80 16.57 -7.41 -2.31
C THR A 80 15.44 -7.11 -3.28
N VAL A 81 14.43 -6.39 -2.78
CA VAL A 81 13.30 -5.89 -3.59
C VAL A 81 13.23 -4.37 -3.58
N THR A 82 12.66 -3.79 -4.63
CA THR A 82 11.98 -2.49 -4.49
C THR A 82 10.62 -2.77 -3.87
N LEU A 83 10.32 -2.12 -2.74
CA LEU A 83 9.07 -2.30 -2.03
C LEU A 83 8.15 -1.12 -2.30
N VAL A 84 6.99 -1.37 -2.88
CA VAL A 84 5.96 -0.37 -3.18
C VAL A 84 4.78 -0.61 -2.25
N GLY A 85 4.38 0.37 -1.46
CA GLY A 85 3.24 0.25 -0.56
C GLY A 85 2.23 1.37 -0.75
N HIS A 86 0.97 0.98 -0.97
CA HIS A 86 -0.15 1.91 -1.07
C HIS A 86 -0.99 1.86 0.21
N SER A 87 -1.31 3.03 0.78
CA SER A 87 -2.17 3.17 1.96
C SER A 87 -1.71 2.25 3.10
N MET A 88 -2.52 1.31 3.57
CA MET A 88 -2.12 0.32 4.58
C MET A 88 -0.90 -0.50 4.14
N GLY A 89 -0.78 -0.81 2.84
CA GLY A 89 0.42 -1.45 2.28
C GLY A 89 1.69 -0.61 2.47
N GLY A 90 1.56 0.71 2.44
CA GLY A 90 2.65 1.64 2.78
C GLY A 90 3.02 1.62 4.28
N MET A 91 2.05 1.35 5.14
CA MET A 91 2.31 1.14 6.57
C MET A 91 3.07 -0.18 6.80
N VAL A 92 2.66 -1.25 6.13
CA VAL A 92 3.39 -2.54 6.16
C VAL A 92 4.81 -2.36 5.62
N ALA A 93 4.99 -1.62 4.53
CA ALA A 93 6.31 -1.35 3.96
C ALA A 93 7.23 -0.61 4.94
N GLN A 94 6.72 0.39 5.65
CA GLN A 94 7.47 1.09 6.72
C GLN A 94 7.87 0.14 7.84
N GLU A 95 6.99 -0.79 8.22
CA GLU A 95 7.27 -1.80 9.23
C GLU A 95 8.36 -2.79 8.77
N VAL A 96 8.33 -3.20 7.50
CA VAL A 96 9.36 -4.08 6.91
C VAL A 96 10.73 -3.40 6.90
N VAL A 97 10.80 -2.16 6.41
CA VAL A 97 12.07 -1.40 6.38
C VAL A 97 12.64 -1.18 7.78
N ALA A 98 11.78 -0.91 8.77
CA ALA A 98 12.25 -0.73 10.14
C ALA A 98 12.82 -2.01 10.77
N ARG A 99 12.36 -3.20 10.32
CA ARG A 99 12.78 -4.50 10.88
C ARG A 99 13.86 -5.19 10.08
N ARG A 100 13.81 -5.07 8.77
CA ARG A 100 14.66 -5.80 7.81
C ARG A 100 15.08 -4.88 6.65
N PRO A 101 15.77 -3.75 6.95
CA PRO A 101 16.16 -2.77 5.94
C PRO A 101 17.04 -3.39 4.83
N GLU A 102 17.81 -4.43 5.15
CA GLU A 102 18.69 -5.11 4.21
C GLU A 102 17.96 -5.85 3.08
N LEU A 103 16.67 -6.12 3.23
CA LEU A 103 15.86 -6.76 2.19
C LEU A 103 15.28 -5.77 1.18
N VAL A 104 15.37 -4.47 1.45
CA VAL A 104 14.74 -3.42 0.64
C VAL A 104 15.82 -2.55 0.01
N SER A 105 15.86 -2.54 -1.32
CA SER A 105 16.82 -1.72 -2.07
C SER A 105 16.31 -0.32 -2.38
N ARG A 106 14.98 -0.16 -2.49
CA ARG A 106 14.26 1.10 -2.71
C ARG A 106 12.88 1.00 -2.08
N LEU A 107 12.33 2.13 -1.67
CA LEU A 107 11.00 2.23 -1.07
C LEU A 107 10.13 3.20 -1.86
N VAL A 108 8.91 2.82 -2.17
CA VAL A 108 7.89 3.70 -2.76
C VAL A 108 6.66 3.69 -1.87
N LEU A 109 6.30 4.85 -1.36
CA LEU A 109 5.16 5.05 -0.48
C LEU A 109 4.11 5.89 -1.20
N CYS A 110 2.92 5.34 -1.39
CA CYS A 110 1.82 5.97 -2.12
C CYS A 110 0.62 6.14 -1.21
N GLY A 111 0.05 7.33 -1.13
CA GLY A 111 -1.20 7.57 -0.40
C GLY A 111 -1.19 6.98 1.01
N THR A 112 -0.12 7.14 1.77
CA THR A 112 0.06 6.55 3.10
C THR A 112 0.47 7.59 4.13
N SER A 113 0.59 7.17 5.37
CA SER A 113 0.99 8.05 6.48
C SER A 113 1.92 7.32 7.46
N PRO A 114 2.65 8.06 8.32
CA PRO A 114 3.53 7.45 9.31
C PRO A 114 2.80 7.02 10.56
N SER A 115 1.54 7.41 10.70
CA SER A 115 0.66 7.05 11.82
C SER A 115 -0.78 7.13 11.37
N PHE A 116 -1.67 6.47 12.09
CA PHE A 116 -3.09 6.51 11.79
C PHE A 116 -3.91 6.83 13.04
N GLY A 117 -4.63 7.97 12.98
CA GLY A 117 -5.47 8.44 14.07
C GLY A 117 -4.72 9.17 15.18
N LYS A 118 -5.48 9.51 16.19
CA LYS A 118 -4.98 10.14 17.43
C LYS A 118 -4.90 9.11 18.55
N PRO A 119 -3.96 9.24 19.49
CA PRO A 119 -3.77 8.25 20.56
C PRO A 119 -4.88 8.18 21.60
N ASP A 120 -5.88 9.07 21.57
CA ASP A 120 -6.89 9.21 22.62
C ASP A 120 -8.01 8.13 22.61
N GLY A 121 -8.01 7.23 21.66
CA GLY A 121 -8.88 6.06 21.60
C GLY A 121 -10.31 6.31 21.15
N ASP A 122 -10.92 7.45 21.39
CA ASP A 122 -12.29 7.75 20.98
C ASP A 122 -12.39 7.90 19.47
N TRP A 123 -11.48 8.63 18.86
CA TRP A 123 -11.42 8.79 17.42
C TRP A 123 -11.25 7.44 16.70
N GLN A 124 -10.39 6.56 17.21
CA GLN A 124 -10.18 5.24 16.62
C GLN A 124 -11.44 4.37 16.70
N ARG A 125 -12.13 4.39 17.85
CA ARG A 125 -13.40 3.67 18.01
C ARG A 125 -14.46 4.18 17.04
N GLU A 126 -14.59 5.49 16.92
CA GLU A 126 -15.53 6.12 16.00
C GLU A 126 -15.20 5.79 14.55
N PHE A 127 -13.92 5.85 14.16
CA PHE A 127 -13.48 5.49 12.81
C PHE A 127 -13.87 4.04 12.46
N ILE A 128 -13.55 3.09 13.33
CA ILE A 128 -13.90 1.68 13.13
C ILE A 128 -15.42 1.52 13.05
N ALA A 129 -16.14 2.11 13.99
CA ALA A 129 -17.61 2.02 14.03
C ALA A 129 -18.28 2.56 12.75
N GLN A 130 -17.85 3.71 12.27
CA GLN A 130 -18.37 4.31 11.03
C GLN A 130 -18.11 3.42 9.80
N ARG A 131 -16.91 2.82 9.71
CA ARG A 131 -16.54 1.96 8.57
C ARG A 131 -17.18 0.59 8.64
N THR A 132 -17.50 0.08 9.81
CA THR A 132 -18.12 -1.26 10.00
C THR A 132 -19.62 -1.23 10.17
N ALA A 133 -20.23 -0.09 10.50
CA ALA A 133 -21.68 0.04 10.66
C ALA A 133 -22.50 -0.47 9.45
N PRO A 134 -22.13 -0.21 8.20
CA PRO A 134 -22.85 -0.78 7.07
C PRO A 134 -22.81 -2.31 7.05
N LEU A 135 -21.68 -2.93 7.42
CA LEU A 135 -21.57 -4.40 7.53
C LEU A 135 -22.45 -4.94 8.66
N ASP A 136 -22.51 -4.25 9.80
CA ASP A 136 -23.37 -4.60 10.93
C ASP A 136 -24.85 -4.50 10.55
N ALA A 137 -25.20 -3.59 9.63
CA ALA A 137 -26.55 -3.45 9.05
C ALA A 137 -26.84 -4.43 7.91
N GLY A 138 -25.97 -5.40 7.64
CA GLY A 138 -26.18 -6.43 6.62
C GLY A 138 -25.77 -6.03 5.20
N LYS A 139 -25.08 -4.91 5.01
CA LYS A 139 -24.51 -4.52 3.71
C LYS A 139 -23.31 -5.41 3.37
N SER A 140 -23.12 -5.66 2.07
CA SER A 140 -21.97 -6.39 1.54
C SER A 140 -20.75 -5.49 1.34
N MET A 141 -19.59 -6.10 1.10
CA MET A 141 -18.40 -5.35 0.69
C MET A 141 -18.59 -4.68 -0.68
N ALA A 142 -19.41 -5.25 -1.56
CA ALA A 142 -19.78 -4.61 -2.83
C ALA A 142 -20.57 -3.32 -2.59
N ASP A 143 -21.54 -3.33 -1.67
CA ASP A 143 -22.29 -2.13 -1.28
C ASP A 143 -21.35 -1.04 -0.72
N LEU A 144 -20.39 -1.43 0.13
CA LEU A 144 -19.39 -0.51 0.65
C LEU A 144 -18.52 0.09 -0.46
N ALA A 145 -18.08 -0.73 -1.39
CA ALA A 145 -17.24 -0.30 -2.49
C ALA A 145 -17.92 0.75 -3.37
N GLU A 146 -19.23 0.59 -3.64
CA GLU A 146 -20.00 1.56 -4.41
C GLU A 146 -20.07 2.94 -3.74
N VAL A 147 -20.06 2.99 -2.42
CA VAL A 147 -20.11 4.24 -1.66
C VAL A 147 -18.73 4.82 -1.40
N LEU A 148 -17.76 4.00 -0.97
CA LEU A 148 -16.47 4.48 -0.49
C LEU A 148 -15.50 4.82 -1.62
N VAL A 149 -15.45 4.02 -2.67
CA VAL A 149 -14.46 4.23 -3.75
C VAL A 149 -14.67 5.58 -4.45
N PRO A 150 -15.89 6.00 -4.83
CA PRO A 150 -16.10 7.34 -5.40
C PRO A 150 -15.66 8.50 -4.50
N GLN A 151 -15.67 8.31 -3.18
CA GLN A 151 -15.22 9.32 -2.22
C GLN A 151 -13.68 9.41 -2.09
N MET A 152 -12.98 8.40 -2.57
CA MET A 152 -11.52 8.31 -2.49
C MET A 152 -10.82 8.93 -3.69
N VAL A 153 -11.50 9.09 -4.82
CA VAL A 153 -10.90 9.46 -6.09
C VAL A 153 -11.02 10.95 -6.39
N GLY A 154 -10.09 11.47 -7.18
CA GLY A 154 -10.10 12.84 -7.65
C GLY A 154 -10.81 13.02 -9.00
N PRO A 155 -10.99 14.26 -9.47
CA PRO A 155 -11.70 14.55 -10.72
C PRO A 155 -10.96 14.06 -11.98
N GLY A 156 -9.65 13.82 -11.89
CA GLY A 156 -8.81 13.32 -12.99
C GLY A 156 -8.81 11.80 -13.16
N SER A 157 -9.62 11.07 -12.38
CA SER A 157 -9.58 9.61 -12.33
C SER A 157 -10.14 8.95 -13.59
N LEU A 158 -9.44 7.93 -14.09
CA LEU A 158 -9.95 7.06 -15.16
C LEU A 158 -11.08 6.17 -14.63
N PRO A 159 -12.23 6.09 -15.33
CA PRO A 159 -13.36 5.25 -14.91
C PRO A 159 -13.00 3.76 -14.77
N GLU A 160 -12.08 3.26 -15.59
CA GLU A 160 -11.58 1.88 -15.54
C GLU A 160 -10.90 1.58 -14.22
N GLY A 161 -10.06 2.49 -13.73
CA GLY A 161 -9.37 2.37 -12.45
C GLY A 161 -10.36 2.39 -11.28
N VAL A 162 -11.37 3.24 -11.34
CA VAL A 162 -12.43 3.30 -10.34
C VAL A 162 -13.21 1.97 -10.29
N ARG A 163 -13.59 1.41 -11.44
CA ARG A 163 -14.26 0.11 -11.51
C ARG A 163 -13.39 -1.03 -10.96
N LEU A 164 -12.10 -1.04 -11.28
CA LEU A 164 -11.16 -2.03 -10.76
C LEU A 164 -11.03 -1.92 -9.24
N ALA A 165 -10.93 -0.71 -8.69
CA ALA A 165 -10.90 -0.48 -7.25
C ALA A 165 -12.17 -0.98 -6.56
N GLN A 166 -13.35 -0.71 -7.13
CA GLN A 166 -14.63 -1.22 -6.63
C GLN A 166 -14.69 -2.75 -6.68
N HIS A 167 -14.20 -3.36 -7.75
CA HIS A 167 -14.11 -4.81 -7.85
C HIS A 167 -13.20 -5.40 -6.77
N CYS A 168 -11.98 -4.87 -6.60
CA CYS A 168 -11.06 -5.34 -5.57
C CYS A 168 -11.70 -5.27 -4.18
N MET A 169 -12.30 -4.15 -3.83
CA MET A 169 -12.93 -3.97 -2.51
C MET A 169 -14.11 -4.91 -2.30
N SER A 170 -14.89 -5.19 -3.35
CA SER A 170 -16.02 -6.11 -3.28
C SER A 170 -15.61 -7.55 -2.96
N GLN A 171 -14.37 -7.93 -3.24
CA GLN A 171 -13.84 -9.28 -3.01
C GLN A 171 -13.22 -9.47 -1.62
N VAL A 172 -13.06 -8.40 -0.85
CA VAL A 172 -12.44 -8.48 0.48
C VAL A 172 -13.38 -9.23 1.44
N ASN A 173 -12.81 -10.14 2.22
CA ASN A 173 -13.56 -10.82 3.28
C ASN A 173 -13.95 -9.81 4.38
N PRO A 174 -15.23 -9.69 4.77
CA PRO A 174 -15.66 -8.71 5.78
C PRO A 174 -14.92 -8.85 7.12
N SER A 175 -14.65 -10.07 7.56
CA SER A 175 -13.91 -10.31 8.81
C SER A 175 -12.48 -9.79 8.71
N THR A 176 -11.81 -10.02 7.58
CA THR A 176 -10.45 -9.50 7.33
C THR A 176 -10.46 -7.97 7.24
N TYR A 177 -11.45 -7.39 6.57
CA TYR A 177 -11.61 -5.93 6.50
C TYR A 177 -11.69 -5.29 7.89
N ARG A 178 -12.51 -5.87 8.78
CA ARG A 178 -12.63 -5.41 10.18
C ARG A 178 -11.29 -5.46 10.92
N ARG A 179 -10.59 -6.58 10.83
CA ARG A 179 -9.27 -6.77 11.47
C ARG A 179 -8.22 -5.82 10.94
N ALA A 180 -8.24 -5.56 9.63
CA ALA A 180 -7.33 -4.59 9.01
C ALA A 180 -7.58 -3.17 9.53
N LEU A 181 -8.84 -2.74 9.66
CA LEU A 181 -9.19 -1.44 10.26
C LEU A 181 -8.72 -1.35 11.73
N GLU A 182 -8.93 -2.40 12.51
CA GLU A 182 -8.47 -2.46 13.91
C GLU A 182 -6.94 -2.39 14.01
N ALA A 183 -6.21 -3.01 13.10
CA ALA A 183 -4.76 -2.90 13.04
C ALA A 183 -4.32 -1.48 12.64
N MET A 184 -4.95 -0.88 11.62
CA MET A 184 -4.59 0.44 11.11
C MET A 184 -4.55 1.51 12.19
N VAL A 185 -5.53 1.53 13.09
CA VAL A 185 -5.64 2.54 14.15
C VAL A 185 -4.55 2.42 15.21
N THR A 186 -3.77 1.35 15.23
CA THR A 186 -2.63 1.15 16.13
C THR A 186 -1.30 1.61 15.53
N PHE A 187 -1.27 1.95 14.24
CA PHE A 187 -0.02 2.21 13.52
C PHE A 187 0.60 3.55 13.90
N ASP A 188 1.86 3.52 14.31
CA ASP A 188 2.68 4.71 14.53
C ASP A 188 4.17 4.40 14.31
N ARG A 189 4.74 4.98 13.24
CA ARG A 189 6.15 4.89 12.87
C ARG A 189 6.81 6.26 12.72
N ARG A 190 6.20 7.31 13.27
CA ARG A 190 6.73 8.68 13.19
C ARG A 190 8.16 8.80 13.71
N ALA A 191 8.47 8.11 14.81
CA ALA A 191 9.79 8.16 15.42
C ALA A 191 10.89 7.52 14.55
N SER A 192 10.54 6.55 13.69
CA SER A 192 11.50 5.79 12.87
C SER A 192 11.64 6.28 11.43
N LEU A 193 10.98 7.35 11.03
CA LEU A 193 11.12 7.89 9.67
C LEU A 193 12.57 8.28 9.33
N ARG A 194 13.31 8.80 10.30
CA ARG A 194 14.71 9.20 10.13
C ARG A 194 15.66 8.02 9.93
N ASP A 195 15.22 6.83 10.28
CA ASP A 195 16.01 5.60 10.18
C ASP A 195 15.82 4.91 8.82
N ILE A 196 14.96 5.46 7.94
CA ILE A 196 14.77 4.97 6.59
C ILE A 196 15.90 5.54 5.72
N HIS A 197 16.94 4.75 5.46
CA HIS A 197 18.11 5.17 4.68
C HIS A 197 18.09 4.73 3.23
N VAL A 198 17.15 3.88 2.83
CA VAL A 198 17.00 3.48 1.43
C VAL A 198 16.42 4.62 0.59
N PRO A 199 16.81 4.74 -0.70
CA PRO A 199 16.19 5.71 -1.60
C PRO A 199 14.67 5.55 -1.58
N THR A 200 13.95 6.64 -1.32
CA THR A 200 12.50 6.62 -1.10
C THR A 200 11.78 7.60 -2.01
N LEU A 201 10.74 7.13 -2.68
CA LEU A 201 9.77 7.95 -3.42
C LEU A 201 8.46 8.00 -2.63
N LEU A 202 7.95 9.22 -2.42
CA LEU A 202 6.62 9.45 -1.86
C LEU A 202 5.72 10.03 -2.95
N VAL A 203 4.59 9.36 -3.21
CA VAL A 203 3.60 9.79 -4.21
C VAL A 203 2.29 10.10 -3.50
N ALA A 204 1.83 11.33 -3.60
CA ALA A 204 0.56 11.78 -3.06
C ALA A 204 -0.42 12.16 -4.18
N GLY A 205 -1.71 12.07 -3.92
CA GLY A 205 -2.73 12.65 -4.76
C GLY A 205 -3.19 14.00 -4.22
N GLU A 206 -3.33 15.01 -5.08
CA GLU A 206 -3.77 16.36 -4.70
C GLU A 206 -5.10 16.35 -3.90
N HIS A 207 -6.02 15.48 -4.28
CA HIS A 207 -7.35 15.33 -3.69
C HIS A 207 -7.47 14.21 -2.67
N ASP A 208 -6.35 13.60 -2.26
CA ASP A 208 -6.38 12.53 -1.25
C ASP A 208 -6.74 13.08 0.12
N ARG A 209 -7.89 12.65 0.64
CA ARG A 209 -8.38 13.00 1.96
C ARG A 209 -8.06 11.96 3.03
N ASN A 210 -7.67 10.75 2.62
CA ASN A 210 -7.32 9.65 3.53
C ASN A 210 -5.86 9.77 3.98
N ALA A 211 -4.97 10.11 3.07
CA ALA A 211 -3.57 10.43 3.32
C ALA A 211 -3.23 11.77 2.65
N PRO A 212 -3.59 12.89 3.27
CA PRO A 212 -3.45 14.21 2.64
C PRO A 212 -2.03 14.51 2.17
N PRO A 213 -1.86 15.22 1.04
CA PRO A 213 -0.54 15.58 0.51
C PRO A 213 0.37 16.24 1.55
N SER A 214 -0.19 17.07 2.42
CA SER A 214 0.55 17.74 3.50
C SER A 214 1.21 16.76 4.48
N VAL A 215 0.54 15.65 4.77
CA VAL A 215 1.08 14.57 5.64
C VAL A 215 2.26 13.88 4.95
N MET A 216 2.09 13.49 3.69
CA MET A 216 3.14 12.82 2.92
C MET A 216 4.34 13.74 2.65
N LYS A 217 4.09 15.01 2.35
CA LYS A 217 5.15 16.01 2.20
C LYS A 217 5.97 16.17 3.49
N LYS A 218 5.29 16.18 4.63
CA LYS A 218 5.95 16.20 5.93
C LYS A 218 6.77 14.92 6.20
N MET A 219 6.27 13.75 5.82
CA MET A 219 7.06 12.50 5.89
C MET A 219 8.39 12.64 5.14
N GLY A 220 8.35 13.19 3.92
CA GLY A 220 9.55 13.40 3.10
C GLY A 220 10.59 14.32 3.75
N GLN A 221 10.18 15.21 4.65
CA GLN A 221 11.13 16.05 5.39
C GLN A 221 11.93 15.27 6.47
N PHE A 222 11.40 14.12 6.90
CA PHE A 222 12.04 13.29 7.92
C PHE A 222 12.78 12.08 7.35
N ILE A 223 12.44 11.63 6.12
CA ILE A 223 13.11 10.50 5.46
C ILE A 223 14.33 11.06 4.69
N PRO A 224 15.58 10.69 5.04
CA PRO A 224 16.78 11.32 4.47
C PRO A 224 16.82 11.17 2.99
N HIS A 225 16.84 10.29 2.26
CA HIS A 225 17.02 10.18 0.80
C HIS A 225 15.66 10.05 0.08
N SER A 226 14.75 11.00 0.33
CA SER A 226 13.41 10.94 -0.24
C SER A 226 13.15 12.01 -1.29
N THR A 227 12.31 11.64 -2.25
CA THR A 227 11.69 12.53 -3.24
C THR A 227 10.18 12.50 -3.04
N TYR A 228 9.56 13.67 -2.94
CA TYR A 228 8.10 13.80 -2.84
C TYR A 228 7.54 14.31 -4.16
N LEU A 229 6.52 13.64 -4.67
CA LEU A 229 5.79 14.03 -5.88
C LEU A 229 4.29 14.02 -5.60
N GLU A 230 3.58 14.96 -6.21
CA GLU A 230 2.14 15.09 -6.09
C GLU A 230 1.47 15.00 -7.46
N MET A 231 0.45 14.14 -7.57
CA MET A 231 -0.31 13.95 -8.80
C MET A 231 -1.53 14.87 -8.80
N ALA A 232 -1.57 15.80 -9.74
CA ALA A 232 -2.65 16.78 -9.86
C ALA A 232 -3.97 16.11 -10.28
N GLY A 233 -5.07 16.53 -9.68
CA GLY A 233 -6.41 16.02 -9.98
C GLY A 233 -6.70 14.60 -9.46
N ILE A 234 -5.76 13.96 -8.77
CA ILE A 234 -5.82 12.56 -8.34
C ILE A 234 -6.07 12.47 -6.83
N GLY A 235 -6.83 11.46 -6.43
CA GLY A 235 -7.15 11.20 -5.03
C GLY A 235 -6.28 10.11 -4.40
N HIS A 236 -6.91 9.22 -3.66
CA HIS A 236 -6.24 8.21 -2.83
C HIS A 236 -5.69 7.00 -3.60
N LEU A 237 -6.22 6.72 -4.77
CA LEU A 237 -5.90 5.51 -5.54
C LEU A 237 -4.99 5.86 -6.72
N GLN A 238 -3.84 6.47 -6.47
CA GLN A 238 -2.95 7.08 -7.46
C GLN A 238 -2.63 6.15 -8.63
N ASN A 239 -2.30 4.91 -8.34
CA ASN A 239 -1.89 3.90 -9.32
C ASN A 239 -3.05 3.38 -10.20
N LEU A 240 -4.29 3.56 -9.78
CA LEU A 240 -5.50 3.16 -10.51
C LEU A 240 -6.19 4.34 -11.19
N GLU A 241 -6.16 5.52 -10.56
CA GLU A 241 -6.78 6.73 -11.08
C GLU A 241 -6.06 7.26 -12.32
N ALA A 242 -4.72 7.24 -12.31
CA ALA A 242 -3.88 7.67 -13.43
C ALA A 242 -2.68 6.73 -13.60
N PRO A 243 -2.90 5.50 -14.07
CA PRO A 243 -1.85 4.47 -14.14
C PRO A 243 -0.67 4.87 -14.99
N GLU A 244 -0.87 5.53 -16.13
CA GLU A 244 0.23 5.96 -17.02
C GLU A 244 1.15 6.97 -16.33
N GLU A 245 0.59 7.97 -15.66
CA GLU A 245 1.37 8.96 -14.92
C GLU A 245 2.10 8.31 -13.74
N PHE A 246 1.38 7.49 -12.96
CA PHE A 246 1.98 6.76 -11.84
C PHE A 246 3.13 5.85 -12.28
N ASP A 247 2.93 5.09 -13.36
CA ASP A 247 3.93 4.19 -13.92
C ASP A 247 5.16 4.96 -14.40
N ALA A 248 4.98 6.12 -15.03
CA ALA A 248 6.09 6.98 -15.43
C ALA A 248 6.91 7.46 -14.23
N LEU A 249 6.26 7.90 -13.14
CA LEU A 249 6.94 8.30 -11.91
C LEU A 249 7.72 7.12 -11.31
N LEU A 250 7.10 5.95 -11.25
CA LEU A 250 7.72 4.74 -10.71
C LEU A 250 8.93 4.31 -11.55
N LEU A 251 8.79 4.21 -12.87
CA LEU A 251 9.88 3.80 -13.76
C LEU A 251 11.05 4.78 -13.74
N ASN A 252 10.77 6.09 -13.72
CA ASN A 252 11.80 7.10 -13.58
C ASN A 252 12.59 6.94 -12.28
N PHE A 253 11.91 6.68 -11.18
CA PHE A 253 12.56 6.44 -9.89
C PHE A 253 13.40 5.15 -9.91
N LEU A 254 12.89 4.08 -10.52
CA LEU A 254 13.61 2.81 -10.62
C LEU A 254 14.88 2.91 -11.47
N ALA A 255 14.90 3.79 -12.47
CA ALA A 255 16.03 4.03 -13.36
C ALA A 255 17.15 4.86 -12.73
N LEU A 256 16.91 5.56 -11.62
CA LEU A 256 17.94 6.34 -10.94
C LEU A 256 19.07 5.43 -10.44
N PRO A 257 20.35 5.88 -10.50
CA PRO A 257 21.45 5.14 -9.92
C PRO A 257 21.19 4.85 -8.42
N ARG A 258 21.57 3.67 -7.97
CA ARG A 258 21.67 3.40 -6.53
C ARG A 258 22.90 4.15 -6.04
N HIS A 259 22.70 5.21 -5.29
CA HIS A 259 23.82 5.82 -4.58
C HIS A 259 24.27 4.83 -3.50
N LEU A 260 25.41 4.22 -3.73
CA LEU A 260 26.16 3.49 -2.71
C LEU A 260 26.73 4.56 -1.78
N HIS A 261 26.16 4.70 -0.62
CA HIS A 261 26.74 5.49 0.48
C HIS A 261 26.99 4.58 1.66
#